data_f143bf8bdfd03572d927c792ac96653e
#
_entry.id   f143bf8bdfd03572d927c792ac96653e
#
_cell.length_a   1.000
_cell.length_b   1.000
_cell.length_c   1.000
_cell.angle_alpha   90.00
_cell.angle_beta   90.00
_cell.angle_gamma   90.00
#
_symmetry.space_group_name_H-M   'P 1'
#
loop_
_entity.id
_entity.type
_entity.pdbx_description
1 polymer ?
#
loop_
_entity_poly.entity_id
_entity_poly.type
_entity_poly.pdbx_seq_one_letter_code
_entity_poly.pdbx_strand_id
1 'polypeptide(L)'
;MAELTPHMKELVQPYLAGIEPYDPNFTPTRINLSANENTYPVPTGVREAVDAALAATPLNRYPDPMSNDLRDELAAWHGVARENVCVGNGGDELLYNYLLAFGGAGRTLLNCPPCFSEYAFFASLCQTEVRDVWRDPATFELDQTAVLAAAPECNLAIVTSPNNPTGDVAPLDFIAALCDACPGMVMVDEAYVEFADDSFGAATTAQGLIAEHPNLVILHTLSKAFGAAGTRLGYVIAAPEVIDVFAAIRQIYSVNVLSQA
;
A
#
# COMPACT_ATOMS: atom_id res chain seq x y z
N MET A 1 1.61 -3.12 27.17
CA MET A 1 1.80 -4.61 27.17
C MET A 1 2.23 -5.11 28.52
N ALA A 2 1.90 -6.39 28.87
CA ALA A 2 2.56 -7.06 29.98
C ALA A 2 4.06 -7.20 29.65
N GLU A 3 4.92 -6.91 30.61
CA GLU A 3 6.36 -7.05 30.41
C GLU A 3 6.70 -8.52 30.17
N LEU A 4 7.40 -8.82 29.07
CA LEU A 4 7.84 -10.18 28.77
C LEU A 4 8.78 -10.69 29.87
N THR A 5 8.57 -11.90 30.36
CA THR A 5 9.51 -12.54 31.27
C THR A 5 10.88 -12.69 30.59
N PRO A 6 11.99 -12.80 31.35
CA PRO A 6 13.31 -13.03 30.76
C PRO A 6 13.35 -14.22 29.79
N HIS A 7 12.71 -15.31 30.15
CA HIS A 7 12.63 -16.50 29.30
C HIS A 7 11.87 -16.21 27.99
N MET A 8 10.76 -15.48 28.05
CA MET A 8 10.00 -15.13 26.83
C MET A 8 10.79 -14.18 25.93
N LYS A 9 11.60 -13.26 26.51
CA LYS A 9 12.48 -12.38 25.71
C LYS A 9 13.53 -13.17 24.93
N GLU A 10 14.03 -14.29 25.47
CA GLU A 10 14.98 -15.18 24.77
C GLU A 10 14.35 -15.94 23.59
N LEU A 11 13.03 -16.16 23.62
CA LEU A 11 12.31 -16.88 22.56
C LEU A 11 11.85 -15.97 21.40
N VAL A 12 11.76 -14.66 21.64
CA VAL A 12 11.39 -13.68 20.60
C VAL A 12 12.62 -13.36 19.77
N GLN A 13 12.44 -13.22 18.47
CA GLN A 13 13.49 -12.75 17.57
C GLN A 13 14.06 -11.41 18.08
N PRO A 14 15.39 -11.24 18.19
CA PRO A 14 15.99 -10.05 18.81
C PRO A 14 15.54 -8.73 18.18
N TYR A 15 15.34 -8.69 16.86
CA TYR A 15 14.90 -7.49 16.15
C TYR A 15 13.43 -7.12 16.42
N LEU A 16 12.62 -8.04 16.96
CA LEU A 16 11.23 -7.78 17.35
C LEU A 16 11.09 -7.36 18.83
N ALA A 17 12.13 -7.51 19.62
CA ALA A 17 12.05 -7.32 21.08
C ALA A 17 11.71 -5.87 21.51
N GLY A 18 11.90 -4.89 20.64
CA GLY A 18 11.59 -3.47 20.91
C GLY A 18 10.35 -2.96 20.21
N ILE A 19 9.62 -3.82 19.49
CA ILE A 19 8.45 -3.40 18.73
C ILE A 19 7.23 -3.30 19.66
N GLU A 20 6.63 -2.12 19.72
CA GLU A 20 5.36 -1.91 20.42
C GLU A 20 4.18 -2.15 19.48
N PRO A 21 3.04 -2.71 19.99
CA PRO A 21 1.84 -2.84 19.19
C PRO A 21 1.36 -1.46 18.74
N TYR A 22 0.91 -1.37 17.50
CA TYR A 22 0.16 -0.21 17.06
C TYR A 22 -1.13 -0.11 17.88
N ASP A 23 -1.26 0.94 18.68
CA ASP A 23 -2.46 1.29 19.41
C ASP A 23 -2.82 2.75 19.09
N PRO A 24 -3.83 2.98 18.24
CA PRO A 24 -4.27 4.33 17.89
C PRO A 24 -4.98 5.03 19.06
N ASN A 25 -4.99 4.43 20.27
CA ASN A 25 -5.75 4.92 21.44
C ASN A 25 -7.20 5.19 21.07
N PHE A 26 -7.84 4.21 20.42
CA PHE A 26 -9.19 4.35 19.93
C PHE A 26 -10.15 4.73 21.09
N THR A 27 -10.51 6.00 21.11
CA THR A 27 -11.50 6.54 22.03
C THR A 27 -12.73 6.93 21.21
N PRO A 28 -13.92 6.38 21.51
CA PRO A 28 -15.14 6.77 20.82
C PRO A 28 -15.35 8.28 20.92
N THR A 29 -15.42 8.95 19.79
CA THR A 29 -15.64 10.40 19.69
C THR A 29 -16.86 10.67 18.82
N ARG A 30 -17.48 11.84 19.00
CA ARG A 30 -18.60 12.27 18.15
C ARG A 30 -18.17 12.50 16.69
N ILE A 31 -16.94 12.92 16.48
CA ILE A 31 -16.35 13.13 15.16
C ILE A 31 -14.98 12.44 15.20
N ASN A 32 -14.82 11.38 14.38
CA ASN A 32 -13.55 10.68 14.21
C ASN A 32 -12.91 11.08 12.88
N LEU A 33 -11.69 11.64 12.94
CA LEU A 33 -10.90 12.05 11.77
C LEU A 33 -9.51 11.40 11.75
N SER A 34 -9.25 10.43 12.65
CA SER A 34 -7.90 9.89 12.86
C SER A 34 -7.44 8.92 11.77
N ALA A 35 -8.35 8.30 11.02
CA ALA A 35 -8.04 7.24 10.06
C ALA A 35 -8.31 7.62 8.60
N ASN A 36 -8.66 8.89 8.31
CA ASN A 36 -9.01 9.36 6.97
C ASN A 36 -10.12 8.50 6.32
N GLU A 37 -11.11 8.09 7.11
CA GLU A 37 -12.26 7.33 6.60
C GLU A 37 -13.21 8.25 5.82
N ASN A 38 -13.78 7.72 4.73
CA ASN A 38 -14.86 8.40 4.03
C ASN A 38 -16.14 8.31 4.85
N THR A 39 -16.64 9.46 5.31
CA THR A 39 -17.83 9.55 6.17
C THR A 39 -19.15 9.68 5.40
N TYR A 40 -19.11 9.76 4.07
CA TYR A 40 -20.32 9.76 3.25
C TYR A 40 -20.96 8.37 3.24
N PRO A 41 -22.30 8.29 3.26
CA PRO A 41 -22.99 7.01 3.18
C PRO A 41 -22.75 6.36 1.81
N VAL A 42 -22.62 5.04 1.81
CA VAL A 42 -22.56 4.27 0.55
C VAL A 42 -23.84 4.53 -0.26
N PRO A 43 -23.76 4.85 -1.56
CA PRO A 43 -24.93 5.07 -2.41
C PRO A 43 -25.90 3.89 -2.37
N THR A 44 -27.20 4.18 -2.34
CA THR A 44 -28.26 3.14 -2.14
C THR A 44 -28.13 1.97 -3.14
N GLY A 45 -27.94 2.26 -4.44
CA GLY A 45 -27.80 1.20 -5.44
C GLY A 45 -26.57 0.34 -5.26
N VAL A 46 -25.45 0.91 -4.78
CA VAL A 46 -24.24 0.14 -4.43
C VAL A 46 -24.53 -0.72 -3.21
N ARG A 47 -25.20 -0.19 -2.19
CA ARG A 47 -25.55 -0.93 -0.99
C ARG A 47 -26.45 -2.12 -1.30
N GLU A 48 -27.47 -1.93 -2.14
CA GLU A 48 -28.38 -2.98 -2.56
C GLU A 48 -27.64 -4.09 -3.34
N ALA A 49 -26.73 -3.73 -4.23
CA ALA A 49 -25.91 -4.70 -4.97
C ALA A 49 -25.00 -5.52 -4.04
N VAL A 50 -24.35 -4.86 -3.08
CA VAL A 50 -23.51 -5.50 -2.07
C VAL A 50 -24.35 -6.46 -1.21
N ASP A 51 -25.50 -6.02 -0.69
CA ASP A 51 -26.37 -6.85 0.15
C ASP A 51 -26.86 -8.11 -0.63
N ALA A 52 -27.17 -7.98 -1.92
CA ALA A 52 -27.56 -9.10 -2.77
C ALA A 52 -26.40 -10.09 -2.99
N ALA A 53 -25.18 -9.60 -3.27
CA ALA A 53 -23.99 -10.42 -3.43
C ALA A 53 -23.66 -11.17 -2.14
N LEU A 54 -23.67 -10.49 -1.00
CA LEU A 54 -23.41 -11.09 0.31
C LEU A 54 -24.45 -12.16 0.67
N ALA A 55 -25.74 -11.93 0.35
CA ALA A 55 -26.80 -12.90 0.59
C ALA A 55 -26.63 -14.19 -0.23
N ALA A 56 -26.01 -14.09 -1.43
CA ALA A 56 -25.72 -15.24 -2.29
C ALA A 56 -24.41 -15.95 -1.93
N THR A 57 -23.56 -15.35 -1.10
CA THR A 57 -22.21 -15.84 -0.81
C THR A 57 -22.22 -16.94 0.26
N PRO A 58 -21.66 -18.14 -0.03
CA PRO A 58 -21.61 -19.25 0.92
C PRO A 58 -20.48 -19.05 1.96
N LEU A 59 -20.86 -18.70 3.20
CA LEU A 59 -19.90 -18.44 4.28
C LEU A 59 -19.13 -19.68 4.79
N ASN A 60 -19.58 -20.89 4.42
CA ASN A 60 -18.97 -22.15 4.84
C ASN A 60 -17.98 -22.72 3.81
N ARG A 61 -17.54 -21.90 2.86
CA ARG A 61 -16.57 -22.25 1.84
C ARG A 61 -15.40 -21.27 1.84
N TYR A 62 -14.21 -21.76 1.52
CA TYR A 62 -13.09 -20.88 1.24
C TYR A 62 -13.34 -20.05 -0.04
N PRO A 63 -12.86 -18.81 -0.09
CA PRO A 63 -12.89 -18.01 -1.30
C PRO A 63 -11.97 -18.57 -2.39
N ASP A 64 -12.06 -18.00 -3.60
CA ASP A 64 -11.05 -18.25 -4.63
C ASP A 64 -9.68 -17.78 -4.11
N PRO A 65 -8.67 -18.68 -3.98
CA PRO A 65 -7.35 -18.30 -3.48
C PRO A 65 -6.64 -17.30 -4.39
N MET A 66 -7.01 -17.21 -5.66
CA MET A 66 -6.42 -16.26 -6.61
C MET A 66 -7.26 -15.00 -6.79
N SER A 67 -8.51 -14.97 -6.27
CA SER A 67 -9.46 -13.86 -6.42
C SER A 67 -9.63 -13.44 -7.89
N ASN A 68 -9.79 -14.43 -8.78
CA ASN A 68 -9.71 -14.19 -10.22
C ASN A 68 -10.80 -13.25 -10.73
N ASP A 69 -12.05 -13.43 -10.29
CA ASP A 69 -13.17 -12.59 -10.72
C ASP A 69 -12.93 -11.13 -10.31
N LEU A 70 -12.49 -10.90 -9.07
CA LEU A 70 -12.15 -9.56 -8.58
C LEU A 70 -10.96 -8.95 -9.35
N ARG A 71 -9.93 -9.74 -9.65
CA ARG A 71 -8.79 -9.30 -10.46
C ARG A 71 -9.20 -8.96 -11.88
N ASP A 72 -10.16 -9.67 -12.47
CA ASP A 72 -10.69 -9.36 -13.80
C ASP A 72 -11.42 -8.02 -13.81
N GLU A 73 -12.26 -7.75 -12.82
CA GLU A 73 -12.96 -6.46 -12.71
C GLU A 73 -11.98 -5.30 -12.51
N LEU A 74 -10.99 -5.45 -11.61
CA LEU A 74 -9.96 -4.45 -11.40
C LEU A 74 -9.10 -4.23 -12.65
N ALA A 75 -8.72 -5.30 -13.34
CA ALA A 75 -7.96 -5.22 -14.58
C ALA A 75 -8.73 -4.49 -15.68
N ALA A 76 -10.02 -4.83 -15.83
CA ALA A 76 -10.90 -4.15 -16.79
C ALA A 76 -11.06 -2.67 -16.47
N TRP A 77 -11.23 -2.32 -15.19
CA TRP A 77 -11.34 -0.92 -14.75
C TRP A 77 -10.08 -0.11 -15.06
N HIS A 78 -8.90 -0.69 -14.81
CA HIS A 78 -7.61 -0.05 -15.05
C HIS A 78 -7.09 -0.17 -16.48
N GLY A 79 -7.76 -0.93 -17.35
CA GLY A 79 -7.32 -1.16 -18.74
C GLY A 79 -6.02 -1.97 -18.85
N VAL A 80 -5.78 -2.88 -17.91
CA VAL A 80 -4.62 -3.78 -17.87
C VAL A 80 -5.06 -5.25 -17.95
N ALA A 81 -4.11 -6.19 -18.01
CA ALA A 81 -4.43 -7.61 -17.95
C ALA A 81 -4.52 -8.10 -16.48
N ARG A 82 -5.23 -9.22 -16.24
CA ARG A 82 -5.31 -9.86 -14.91
C ARG A 82 -3.93 -10.11 -14.30
N GLU A 83 -2.99 -10.48 -15.13
CA GLU A 83 -1.61 -10.77 -14.79
C GLU A 83 -0.85 -9.55 -14.21
N ASN A 84 -1.39 -8.35 -14.42
CA ASN A 84 -0.86 -7.12 -13.85
C ASN A 84 -1.43 -6.79 -12.47
N VAL A 85 -2.36 -7.58 -11.92
CA VAL A 85 -3.09 -7.24 -10.69
C VAL A 85 -2.87 -8.31 -9.62
N CYS A 86 -2.52 -7.89 -8.39
CA CYS A 86 -2.57 -8.73 -7.21
C CYS A 86 -3.40 -8.05 -6.13
N VAL A 87 -4.33 -8.78 -5.51
CA VAL A 87 -5.18 -8.29 -4.42
C VAL A 87 -4.67 -8.76 -3.06
N GLY A 88 -4.94 -7.98 -2.03
CA GLY A 88 -4.55 -8.26 -0.64
C GLY A 88 -5.60 -7.80 0.36
N ASN A 89 -5.46 -8.23 1.60
CA ASN A 89 -6.32 -7.85 2.72
C ASN A 89 -6.01 -6.42 3.21
N GLY A 90 -6.35 -5.44 2.37
CA GLY A 90 -5.98 -4.04 2.51
C GLY A 90 -4.60 -3.72 1.93
N GLY A 91 -4.30 -2.42 1.82
CA GLY A 91 -2.98 -1.94 1.40
C GLY A 91 -1.85 -2.40 2.33
N ASP A 92 -2.14 -2.55 3.62
CA ASP A 92 -1.16 -2.91 4.64
C ASP A 92 -0.53 -4.30 4.38
N GLU A 93 -1.33 -5.30 3.97
CA GLU A 93 -0.79 -6.61 3.59
C GLU A 93 0.15 -6.49 2.37
N LEU A 94 -0.22 -5.68 1.40
CA LEU A 94 0.57 -5.51 0.18
C LEU A 94 1.86 -4.72 0.43
N LEU A 95 1.83 -3.72 1.32
CA LEU A 95 3.03 -3.02 1.81
C LEU A 95 3.97 -3.99 2.54
N TYR A 96 3.42 -4.81 3.44
CA TYR A 96 4.21 -5.83 4.13
C TYR A 96 4.80 -6.84 3.15
N ASN A 97 4.01 -7.32 2.19
CA ASN A 97 4.46 -8.25 1.16
C ASN A 97 5.54 -7.63 0.26
N TYR A 98 5.44 -6.34 -0.08
CA TYR A 98 6.48 -5.63 -0.84
C TYR A 98 7.82 -5.62 -0.09
N LEU A 99 7.79 -5.30 1.19
CA LEU A 99 9.00 -5.29 2.03
C LEU A 99 9.53 -6.71 2.30
N LEU A 100 8.64 -7.68 2.44
CA LEU A 100 9.03 -9.09 2.61
C LEU A 100 9.71 -9.64 1.36
N ALA A 101 9.20 -9.30 0.17
CA ALA A 101 9.73 -9.79 -1.10
C ALA A 101 11.04 -9.14 -1.51
N PHE A 102 11.12 -7.83 -1.37
CA PHE A 102 12.18 -7.02 -1.97
C PHE A 102 13.11 -6.37 -0.93
N GLY A 103 12.70 -6.31 0.35
CA GLY A 103 13.50 -5.85 1.47
C GLY A 103 14.33 -6.96 2.12
N GLY A 104 14.62 -6.81 3.40
CA GLY A 104 15.35 -7.78 4.21
C GLY A 104 16.68 -7.25 4.74
N ALA A 105 17.37 -8.07 5.53
CA ALA A 105 18.64 -7.70 6.13
C ALA A 105 19.69 -7.30 5.08
N GLY A 106 20.35 -6.16 5.30
CA GLY A 106 21.33 -5.59 4.39
C GLY A 106 20.73 -4.89 3.17
N ARG A 107 19.40 -4.66 3.16
CA ARG A 107 18.72 -3.85 2.16
C ARG A 107 18.16 -2.57 2.79
N THR A 108 18.03 -1.53 1.99
CA THR A 108 17.63 -0.19 2.42
C THR A 108 16.40 0.28 1.66
N LEU A 109 15.39 0.74 2.40
CA LEU A 109 14.21 1.44 1.91
C LEU A 109 14.47 2.94 1.91
N LEU A 110 14.32 3.60 0.77
CA LEU A 110 14.22 5.05 0.66
C LEU A 110 12.82 5.50 1.05
N ASN A 111 12.71 6.38 2.05
CA ASN A 111 11.48 6.88 2.62
C ASN A 111 11.49 8.41 2.66
N CYS A 112 10.33 9.06 2.51
CA CYS A 112 10.21 10.52 2.36
C CYS A 112 9.28 11.14 3.42
N PRO A 113 9.67 11.15 4.72
CA PRO A 113 8.82 11.68 5.78
C PRO A 113 8.70 13.23 5.73
N PRO A 114 7.57 13.79 6.28
CA PRO A 114 6.46 13.08 6.86
C PRO A 114 5.64 12.35 5.79
N CYS A 115 5.39 11.06 6.02
CA CYS A 115 4.62 10.17 5.18
C CYS A 115 3.89 9.15 6.07
N PHE A 116 3.24 8.16 5.48
CA PHE A 116 2.55 7.11 6.23
C PHE A 116 3.55 6.29 7.06
N SER A 117 3.34 6.22 8.38
CA SER A 117 4.28 5.64 9.35
C SER A 117 4.54 4.14 9.16
N GLU A 118 3.57 3.44 8.55
CA GLU A 118 3.62 1.99 8.39
C GLU A 118 4.73 1.54 7.43
N TYR A 119 5.26 2.41 6.56
CA TYR A 119 6.40 2.04 5.71
C TYR A 119 7.63 1.69 6.54
N ALA A 120 8.00 2.57 7.48
CA ALA A 120 9.13 2.33 8.38
C ALA A 120 8.85 1.18 9.37
N PHE A 121 7.59 1.07 9.83
CA PHE A 121 7.17 -0.02 10.70
C PHE A 121 7.32 -1.39 10.02
N PHE A 122 6.74 -1.57 8.83
CA PHE A 122 6.88 -2.83 8.08
C PHE A 122 8.32 -3.10 7.64
N ALA A 123 9.10 -2.04 7.31
CA ALA A 123 10.53 -2.20 7.04
C ALA A 123 11.25 -2.82 8.25
N SER A 124 10.94 -2.36 9.46
CA SER A 124 11.54 -2.91 10.69
C SER A 124 11.17 -4.38 10.91
N LEU A 125 9.91 -4.76 10.62
CA LEU A 125 9.46 -6.16 10.69
C LEU A 125 10.18 -7.06 9.70
N CYS A 126 10.57 -6.52 8.53
CA CYS A 126 11.31 -7.22 7.50
C CYS A 126 12.84 -7.08 7.63
N GLN A 127 13.36 -6.48 8.69
CA GLN A 127 14.80 -6.21 8.89
C GLN A 127 15.40 -5.34 7.77
N THR A 128 14.60 -4.48 7.15
CA THR A 128 15.04 -3.56 6.11
C THR A 128 15.44 -2.23 6.78
N GLU A 129 16.63 -1.75 6.47
CA GLU A 129 17.07 -0.44 6.93
C GLU A 129 16.25 0.67 6.26
N VAL A 130 16.00 1.77 6.98
CA VAL A 130 15.27 2.91 6.43
C VAL A 130 16.20 4.09 6.28
N ARG A 131 16.27 4.64 5.07
CA ARG A 131 16.94 5.90 4.75
C ARG A 131 15.91 6.98 4.51
N ASP A 132 15.75 7.86 5.48
CA ASP A 132 14.85 9.00 5.40
C ASP A 132 15.48 10.16 4.62
N VAL A 133 14.77 10.62 3.59
CA VAL A 133 14.98 11.92 2.95
C VAL A 133 13.78 12.80 3.29
N TRP A 134 13.96 13.67 4.27
CA TRP A 134 12.88 14.49 4.80
C TRP A 134 12.41 15.52 3.78
N ARG A 135 11.10 15.70 3.71
CA ARG A 135 10.47 16.80 3.00
C ARG A 135 10.88 18.14 3.62
N ASP A 136 10.76 19.23 2.86
CA ASP A 136 11.05 20.57 3.38
C ASP A 136 10.23 20.85 4.65
N PRO A 137 10.85 21.26 5.77
CA PRO A 137 10.14 21.40 7.04
C PRO A 137 9.17 22.59 7.08
N ALA A 138 9.26 23.54 6.15
CA ALA A 138 8.41 24.72 6.09
C ALA A 138 7.26 24.57 5.08
N THR A 139 7.52 23.93 3.93
CA THR A 139 6.55 23.80 2.83
C THR A 139 5.98 22.38 2.73
N PHE A 140 6.66 21.39 3.30
CA PHE A 140 6.40 19.95 3.14
C PHE A 140 6.56 19.44 1.72
N GLU A 141 7.13 20.23 0.82
CA GLU A 141 7.44 19.80 -0.53
C GLU A 141 8.48 18.68 -0.55
N LEU A 142 8.32 17.75 -1.48
CA LEU A 142 9.27 16.66 -1.70
C LEU A 142 10.58 17.21 -2.30
N ASP A 143 11.71 17.00 -1.62
CA ASP A 143 13.03 17.31 -2.18
C ASP A 143 13.43 16.26 -3.22
N GLN A 144 12.93 16.43 -4.43
CA GLN A 144 13.15 15.50 -5.55
C GLN A 144 14.65 15.32 -5.83
N THR A 145 15.45 16.38 -5.71
CA THR A 145 16.90 16.32 -5.95
C THR A 145 17.60 15.43 -4.94
N ALA A 146 17.28 15.60 -3.66
CA ALA A 146 17.86 14.81 -2.59
C ALA A 146 17.40 13.34 -2.66
N VAL A 147 16.14 13.10 -3.02
CA VAL A 147 15.59 11.74 -3.22
C VAL A 147 16.31 11.03 -4.35
N LEU A 148 16.44 11.66 -5.53
CA LEU A 148 17.14 11.08 -6.67
C LEU A 148 18.64 10.86 -6.39
N ALA A 149 19.26 11.72 -5.60
CA ALA A 149 20.66 11.52 -5.19
C ALA A 149 20.84 10.35 -4.22
N ALA A 150 19.84 10.04 -3.39
CA ALA A 150 19.86 8.93 -2.44
C ALA A 150 19.48 7.58 -3.07
N ALA A 151 18.64 7.59 -4.09
CA ALA A 151 18.06 6.40 -4.72
C ALA A 151 19.08 5.32 -5.18
N PRO A 152 20.25 5.66 -5.77
CA PRO A 152 21.23 4.66 -6.20
C PRO A 152 21.80 3.78 -5.07
N GLU A 153 21.73 4.24 -3.82
CA GLU A 153 22.23 3.52 -2.65
C GLU A 153 21.13 2.71 -1.95
N CYS A 154 19.88 2.75 -2.44
CA CYS A 154 18.73 2.09 -1.86
C CYS A 154 18.27 0.93 -2.74
N ASN A 155 17.73 -0.12 -2.11
CA ASN A 155 17.20 -1.29 -2.81
C ASN A 155 15.70 -1.17 -3.10
N LEU A 156 15.03 -0.28 -2.37
CA LEU A 156 13.60 -0.04 -2.43
C LEU A 156 13.35 1.45 -2.28
N ALA A 157 12.28 1.93 -2.89
CA ALA A 157 11.74 3.26 -2.61
C ALA A 157 10.21 3.17 -2.46
N ILE A 158 9.64 3.98 -1.56
CA ILE A 158 8.19 4.19 -1.48
C ILE A 158 7.94 5.70 -1.54
N VAL A 159 7.07 6.11 -2.47
CA VAL A 159 6.58 7.48 -2.61
C VAL A 159 5.06 7.45 -2.56
N THR A 160 4.46 8.24 -1.67
CA THR A 160 3.01 8.38 -1.59
C THR A 160 2.55 9.53 -2.48
N SER A 161 1.56 9.31 -3.33
CA SER A 161 1.06 10.33 -4.27
C SER A 161 -0.44 10.12 -4.56
N PRO A 162 -1.32 11.00 -4.05
CA PRO A 162 -1.09 12.12 -3.12
C PRO A 162 -0.54 11.70 -1.77
N ASN A 163 0.36 12.49 -1.19
CA ASN A 163 0.99 12.13 0.08
C ASN A 163 0.04 12.26 1.28
N ASN A 164 0.17 11.39 2.22
CA ASN A 164 -0.41 11.49 3.55
C ASN A 164 0.72 11.81 4.57
N PRO A 165 0.69 12.99 5.28
CA PRO A 165 -0.49 13.83 5.49
C PRO A 165 -0.57 15.11 4.61
N THR A 166 0.36 15.38 3.72
CA THR A 166 0.55 16.72 3.11
C THR A 166 -0.35 16.99 1.90
N GLY A 167 -0.83 15.94 1.20
CA GLY A 167 -1.77 16.04 0.09
C GLY A 167 -1.15 16.40 -1.26
N ASP A 168 0.17 16.60 -1.34
CA ASP A 168 0.86 16.90 -2.57
C ASP A 168 1.02 15.67 -3.49
N VAL A 169 1.01 15.91 -4.79
CA VAL A 169 1.17 14.90 -5.83
C VAL A 169 2.60 14.90 -6.34
N ALA A 170 3.23 13.73 -6.41
CA ALA A 170 4.56 13.59 -7.00
C ALA A 170 4.46 13.66 -8.54
N PRO A 171 5.28 14.49 -9.21
CA PRO A 171 5.29 14.58 -10.67
C PRO A 171 5.66 13.25 -11.34
N LEU A 172 5.03 12.92 -12.45
CA LEU A 172 5.28 11.65 -13.16
C LEU A 172 6.71 11.54 -13.72
N ASP A 173 7.29 12.65 -14.17
CA ASP A 173 8.68 12.70 -14.62
C ASP A 173 9.67 12.45 -13.47
N PHE A 174 9.35 12.91 -12.25
CA PHE A 174 10.13 12.56 -11.06
C PHE A 174 10.00 11.05 -10.73
N ILE A 175 8.80 10.47 -10.82
CA ILE A 175 8.59 9.04 -10.57
C ILE A 175 9.37 8.20 -11.60
N ALA A 176 9.34 8.57 -12.88
CA ALA A 176 10.13 7.93 -13.92
C ALA A 176 11.64 8.00 -13.61
N ALA A 177 12.14 9.19 -13.29
CA ALA A 177 13.54 9.38 -12.91
C ALA A 177 13.93 8.57 -11.64
N LEU A 178 13.02 8.43 -10.67
CA LEU A 178 13.24 7.61 -9.48
C LEU A 178 13.33 6.11 -9.85
N CYS A 179 12.49 5.63 -10.77
CA CYS A 179 12.56 4.26 -11.26
C CYS A 179 13.88 3.97 -11.98
N ASP A 180 14.41 4.94 -12.74
CA ASP A 180 15.71 4.82 -13.41
C ASP A 180 16.89 4.87 -12.42
N ALA A 181 16.78 5.69 -11.37
CA ALA A 181 17.85 5.89 -10.39
C ALA A 181 17.95 4.76 -9.34
N CYS A 182 16.81 4.18 -8.96
CA CYS A 182 16.74 3.12 -7.95
C CYS A 182 17.11 1.76 -8.59
N PRO A 183 18.18 1.09 -8.14
CA PRO A 183 18.58 -0.21 -8.70
C PRO A 183 17.63 -1.36 -8.38
N GLY A 184 16.64 -1.14 -7.51
CA GLY A 184 15.65 -2.11 -7.10
C GLY A 184 14.23 -1.64 -7.39
N MET A 185 13.30 -1.95 -6.49
CA MET A 185 11.87 -1.71 -6.71
C MET A 185 11.42 -0.33 -6.23
N VAL A 186 10.51 0.28 -6.96
CA VAL A 186 9.85 1.54 -6.59
C VAL A 186 8.36 1.28 -6.43
N MET A 187 7.79 1.66 -5.27
CA MET A 187 6.34 1.65 -5.05
C MET A 187 5.82 3.08 -5.00
N VAL A 188 4.78 3.35 -5.77
CA VAL A 188 3.96 4.55 -5.61
C VAL A 188 2.67 4.15 -4.89
N ASP A 189 2.49 4.68 -3.69
CA ASP A 189 1.26 4.48 -2.92
C ASP A 189 0.22 5.52 -3.36
N GLU A 190 -0.74 5.06 -4.12
CA GLU A 190 -1.85 5.85 -4.67
C GLU A 190 -3.15 5.69 -3.88
N ALA A 191 -3.08 5.46 -2.56
CA ALA A 191 -4.26 5.28 -1.71
C ALA A 191 -5.24 6.46 -1.74
N TYR A 192 -4.82 7.62 -2.23
CA TYR A 192 -5.60 8.86 -2.30
C TYR A 192 -5.73 9.42 -3.72
N VAL A 193 -5.35 8.68 -4.75
CA VAL A 193 -5.30 9.19 -6.14
C VAL A 193 -6.66 9.68 -6.66
N GLU A 194 -7.76 9.07 -6.20
CA GLU A 194 -9.11 9.48 -6.57
C GLU A 194 -9.51 10.85 -6.04
N PHE A 195 -8.77 11.41 -5.07
CA PHE A 195 -8.98 12.78 -4.56
C PHE A 195 -8.10 13.82 -5.26
N ALA A 196 -7.16 13.40 -6.09
CA ALA A 196 -6.39 14.32 -6.90
C ALA A 196 -7.28 14.92 -7.97
N ASP A 197 -7.33 16.25 -8.04
CA ASP A 197 -8.14 16.95 -9.00
C ASP A 197 -7.38 17.25 -10.30
N ASP A 198 -8.13 17.67 -11.35
CA ASP A 198 -7.59 17.99 -12.67
C ASP A 198 -6.59 19.17 -12.66
N SER A 199 -6.48 19.91 -11.55
CA SER A 199 -5.52 21.02 -11.41
C SER A 199 -4.07 20.55 -11.37
N PHE A 200 -3.83 19.28 -11.03
CA PHE A 200 -2.50 18.66 -11.07
C PHE A 200 -2.07 18.15 -12.44
N GLY A 201 -2.91 18.31 -13.47
CA GLY A 201 -2.64 17.85 -14.82
C GLY A 201 -3.38 16.56 -15.21
N ALA A 202 -3.31 16.19 -16.48
CA ALA A 202 -4.15 15.15 -17.07
C ALA A 202 -3.83 13.71 -16.61
N ALA A 203 -2.75 13.48 -15.88
CA ALA A 203 -2.40 12.17 -15.35
C ALA A 203 -1.82 12.33 -13.94
N THR A 204 -2.55 11.83 -12.95
CA THR A 204 -2.10 11.80 -11.56
C THR A 204 -1.62 10.40 -11.15
N THR A 205 -2.07 9.36 -11.84
CA THR A 205 -1.60 7.98 -11.63
C THR A 205 -0.31 7.69 -12.39
N ALA A 206 0.63 7.05 -11.72
CA ALA A 206 1.88 6.59 -12.33
C ALA A 206 1.72 5.24 -13.08
N GLN A 207 0.51 4.68 -13.16
CA GLN A 207 0.25 3.39 -13.80
C GLN A 207 0.78 3.31 -15.24
N GLY A 208 0.68 4.42 -16.00
CA GLY A 208 1.15 4.49 -17.39
C GLY A 208 2.65 4.28 -17.56
N LEU A 209 3.44 4.44 -16.49
CA LEU A 209 4.90 4.27 -16.50
C LEU A 209 5.34 2.80 -16.38
N ILE A 210 4.46 1.87 -15.97
CA ILE A 210 4.82 0.46 -15.73
C ILE A 210 5.42 -0.21 -16.97
N ALA A 211 4.94 0.15 -18.15
CA ALA A 211 5.44 -0.46 -19.41
C ALA A 211 6.90 -0.13 -19.70
N GLU A 212 7.38 1.04 -19.27
CA GLU A 212 8.75 1.50 -19.44
C GLU A 212 9.62 1.22 -18.21
N HIS A 213 9.01 1.09 -17.05
CA HIS A 213 9.67 0.86 -15.75
C HIS A 213 9.11 -0.40 -15.06
N PRO A 214 9.58 -1.60 -15.42
CA PRO A 214 9.06 -2.87 -14.87
C PRO A 214 9.34 -3.04 -13.37
N ASN A 215 10.19 -2.20 -12.78
CA ASN A 215 10.44 -2.12 -11.34
C ASN A 215 9.42 -1.24 -10.59
N LEU A 216 8.40 -0.70 -11.26
CA LEU A 216 7.36 0.13 -10.65
C LEU A 216 6.18 -0.73 -10.17
N VAL A 217 5.72 -0.46 -8.95
CA VAL A 217 4.51 -1.03 -8.34
C VAL A 217 3.58 0.10 -7.95
N ILE A 218 2.33 0.04 -8.34
CA ILE A 218 1.30 1.00 -7.92
C ILE A 218 0.41 0.32 -6.90
N LEU A 219 0.27 0.93 -5.72
CA LEU A 219 -0.62 0.45 -4.65
C LEU A 219 -1.91 1.26 -4.63
N HIS A 220 -3.04 0.57 -4.60
CA HIS A 220 -4.37 1.13 -4.45
C HIS A 220 -5.13 0.52 -3.27
N THR A 221 -6.15 1.21 -2.78
CA THR A 221 -7.04 0.71 -1.73
C THR A 221 -8.48 1.20 -1.91
N LEU A 222 -9.45 0.38 -1.53
CA LEU A 222 -10.84 0.79 -1.47
C LEU A 222 -11.21 1.45 -0.12
N SER A 223 -10.24 1.55 0.79
CA SER A 223 -10.49 2.06 2.15
C SER A 223 -10.83 3.55 2.21
N LYS A 224 -10.39 4.35 1.23
CA LYS A 224 -10.45 5.83 1.27
C LYS A 224 -11.60 6.36 0.41
N ALA A 225 -11.38 6.62 -0.86
CA ALA A 225 -12.37 7.22 -1.76
C ALA A 225 -13.67 6.40 -1.85
N PHE A 226 -13.56 5.08 -1.89
CA PHE A 226 -14.70 4.18 -2.04
C PHE A 226 -15.50 3.94 -0.76
N GLY A 227 -15.06 4.46 0.38
CA GLY A 227 -15.76 4.28 1.66
C GLY A 227 -15.85 2.83 2.13
N ALA A 228 -14.95 1.97 1.67
CA ALA A 228 -14.97 0.53 1.91
C ALA A 228 -13.86 0.05 2.87
N ALA A 229 -13.42 0.90 3.82
CA ALA A 229 -12.36 0.58 4.78
C ALA A 229 -12.61 -0.75 5.53
N GLY A 230 -13.87 -1.04 5.86
CA GLY A 230 -14.25 -2.26 6.57
C GLY A 230 -14.16 -3.54 5.73
N THR A 231 -14.10 -3.46 4.40
CA THR A 231 -13.93 -4.63 3.54
C THR A 231 -12.49 -5.15 3.53
N ARG A 232 -11.52 -4.31 3.95
CA ARG A 232 -10.12 -4.66 3.92
C ARG A 232 -9.65 -5.08 2.52
N LEU A 233 -9.92 -4.28 1.49
CA LEU A 233 -9.50 -4.56 0.12
C LEU A 233 -8.48 -3.52 -0.36
N GLY A 234 -7.32 -4.04 -0.81
CA GLY A 234 -6.29 -3.31 -1.53
C GLY A 234 -5.78 -4.15 -2.70
N TYR A 235 -5.10 -3.52 -3.63
CA TYR A 235 -4.49 -4.20 -4.75
C TYR A 235 -3.25 -3.45 -5.25
N VAL A 236 -2.37 -4.19 -5.91
CA VAL A 236 -1.23 -3.60 -6.63
C VAL A 236 -1.36 -3.87 -8.12
N ILE A 237 -0.86 -2.91 -8.90
CA ILE A 237 -0.69 -3.03 -10.35
C ILE A 237 0.81 -2.93 -10.64
N ALA A 238 1.35 -3.90 -11.37
CA ALA A 238 2.77 -3.97 -11.72
C ALA A 238 3.00 -4.83 -12.98
N ALA A 239 4.25 -4.97 -13.40
CA ALA A 239 4.64 -5.94 -14.40
C ALA A 239 4.29 -7.38 -13.96
N PRO A 240 3.87 -8.29 -14.88
CA PRO A 240 3.41 -9.63 -14.53
C PRO A 240 4.40 -10.43 -13.67
N GLU A 241 5.69 -10.33 -13.94
CA GLU A 241 6.73 -11.01 -13.16
C GLU A 241 6.82 -10.51 -11.71
N VAL A 242 6.49 -9.25 -11.45
CA VAL A 242 6.40 -8.68 -10.10
C VAL A 242 5.14 -9.18 -9.40
N ILE A 243 4.03 -9.27 -10.12
CA ILE A 243 2.76 -9.84 -9.60
C ILE A 243 2.93 -11.31 -9.22
N ASP A 244 3.69 -12.08 -9.99
CA ASP A 244 4.01 -13.48 -9.65
C ASP A 244 4.75 -13.60 -8.31
N VAL A 245 5.65 -12.65 -8.00
CA VAL A 245 6.32 -12.60 -6.69
C VAL A 245 5.31 -12.34 -5.57
N PHE A 246 4.43 -11.35 -5.72
CA PHE A 246 3.37 -11.09 -4.74
C PHE A 246 2.46 -12.32 -4.57
N ALA A 247 2.07 -12.96 -5.64
CA ALA A 247 1.24 -14.16 -5.62
C ALA A 247 1.91 -15.33 -4.88
N ALA A 248 3.22 -15.47 -4.99
CA ALA A 248 3.97 -16.54 -4.34
C ALA A 248 4.09 -16.39 -2.82
N ILE A 249 4.13 -15.14 -2.30
CA ILE A 249 4.39 -14.89 -0.87
C ILE A 249 3.15 -14.54 -0.06
N ARG A 250 2.05 -14.12 -0.70
CA ARG A 250 0.81 -13.73 -0.01
C ARG A 250 0.22 -14.91 0.75
N GLN A 251 -0.55 -14.63 1.79
CA GLN A 251 -1.35 -15.64 2.47
C GLN A 251 -2.48 -16.14 1.55
N ILE A 252 -2.68 -17.47 1.47
CA ILE A 252 -3.55 -18.11 0.47
C ILE A 252 -4.99 -17.60 0.52
N TYR A 253 -5.60 -17.35 1.64
CA TYR A 253 -6.99 -16.95 1.80
C TYR A 253 -7.11 -15.60 2.53
N SER A 254 -6.14 -14.69 2.35
CA SER A 254 -6.12 -13.41 3.05
C SER A 254 -7.31 -12.52 2.69
N VAL A 255 -7.73 -12.53 1.42
CA VAL A 255 -8.92 -11.80 0.97
C VAL A 255 -10.14 -12.70 1.18
N ASN A 256 -10.96 -12.34 2.15
CA ASN A 256 -12.11 -13.13 2.56
C ASN A 256 -13.22 -13.13 1.48
N VAL A 257 -14.12 -14.12 1.58
CA VAL A 257 -15.20 -14.33 0.59
C VAL A 257 -16.15 -13.13 0.47
N LEU A 258 -16.38 -12.38 1.55
CA LEU A 258 -17.26 -11.19 1.53
C LEU A 258 -16.61 -10.00 0.82
N SER A 259 -15.29 -9.91 0.87
CA SER A 259 -14.54 -8.86 0.16
C SER A 259 -14.35 -9.19 -1.32
N GLN A 260 -14.44 -10.48 -1.71
CA GLN A 260 -14.38 -10.90 -3.11
C GLN A 260 -15.74 -10.78 -3.81
N ALA A 261 -16.85 -10.86 -3.07
CA ALA A 261 -18.22 -10.74 -3.57
C ALA A 261 -18.62 -9.26 -3.81
#